data_e896113931d9bddb090a8426197d8fdd
#
_entry.id   e896113931d9bddb090a8426197d8fdd
#
_cell.length_a   1.000
_cell.length_b   1.000
_cell.length_c   1.000
_cell.angle_alpha   90.00
_cell.angle_beta   90.00
_cell.angle_gamma   90.00
#
_symmetry.space_group_name_H-M   'P 1'
#
loop_
_entity.id
_entity.type
_entity.pdbx_description
1 polymer ?
#
loop_
_entity_poly.entity_id
_entity_poly.type
_entity_poly.pdbx_seq_one_letter_code
_entity_poly.pdbx_strand_id
1 'polypeptide(L)'
;MPYLQCKNMDLYYERMGFGSPIIFLHSGFSRGILAFSSQMLDFQRKYNCYFPDFRGHGRTKSDSLKWSTPQHADDIISLMDHLQIPKAHLIGYGMGGGVALYCAVNQPQRVLTLTSIGQSGFVASMGSEEFEPEWLIRNKKEDFIKSMQERHLDAHQGNWQEFLRQKIMDWRTYPRLTNEQFKSISCPTLFVAGEYDEFAPEEELKRVTSLIPNSRYVVVPGGSHRPHMSRENPVFVNDTILQFLDINS
;
A
#
# COMPACT_ATOMS: atom_id res chain seq x y z
N MET A 1 14.52 10.55 15.17
CA MET A 1 13.92 9.31 15.69
C MET A 1 12.92 8.81 14.66
N PRO A 2 12.77 7.51 14.42
CA PRO A 2 11.88 6.99 13.38
C PRO A 2 10.38 6.99 13.76
N TYR A 3 10.01 7.63 14.87
CA TYR A 3 8.63 7.74 15.34
C TYR A 3 8.14 9.18 15.28
N LEU A 4 6.91 9.33 14.84
CA LEU A 4 6.18 10.59 14.84
C LEU A 4 4.89 10.42 15.65
N GLN A 5 4.69 11.27 16.65
CA GLN A 5 3.42 11.30 17.36
C GLN A 5 2.36 11.97 16.49
N CYS A 6 1.39 11.18 16.06
CA CYS A 6 0.36 11.59 15.13
C CYS A 6 -1.01 11.11 15.62
N LYS A 7 -1.89 12.06 15.96
CA LYS A 7 -3.19 11.75 16.57
C LYS A 7 -2.98 10.88 17.84
N ASN A 8 -3.54 9.67 17.86
CA ASN A 8 -3.49 8.69 18.96
C ASN A 8 -2.56 7.51 18.64
N MET A 9 -1.46 7.75 17.94
CA MET A 9 -0.47 6.72 17.61
C MET A 9 0.94 7.30 17.55
N ASP A 10 1.93 6.46 17.84
CA ASP A 10 3.33 6.67 17.52
C ASP A 10 3.61 6.01 16.17
N LEU A 11 3.46 6.77 15.09
CA LEU A 11 3.64 6.28 13.74
C LEU A 11 5.14 6.08 13.47
N TYR A 12 5.51 4.85 13.14
CA TYR A 12 6.87 4.53 12.72
C TYR A 12 7.04 4.75 11.21
N TYR A 13 8.16 5.36 10.81
CA TYR A 13 8.54 5.44 9.39
C TYR A 13 10.06 5.42 9.23
N GLU A 14 10.50 4.91 8.10
CA GLU A 14 11.88 5.03 7.63
C GLU A 14 11.94 6.06 6.53
N ARG A 15 13.08 6.74 6.44
CA ARG A 15 13.33 7.77 5.41
C ARG A 15 14.71 7.57 4.81
N MET A 16 14.80 7.70 3.47
CA MET A 16 16.08 7.66 2.76
C MET A 16 16.03 8.46 1.47
N GLY A 17 17.20 8.87 1.01
CA GLY A 17 17.32 9.68 -0.21
C GLY A 17 17.02 11.16 0.02
N PHE A 18 16.88 11.88 -1.09
CA PHE A 18 16.64 13.33 -1.15
C PHE A 18 15.87 13.67 -2.43
N GLY A 19 15.33 14.88 -2.53
CA GLY A 19 14.56 15.33 -3.69
C GLY A 19 13.05 15.29 -3.46
N SER A 20 12.26 15.11 -4.52
CA SER A 20 10.80 15.08 -4.44
C SER A 20 10.32 13.93 -3.53
N PRO A 21 9.31 14.14 -2.67
CA PRO A 21 8.87 13.12 -1.72
C PRO A 21 8.08 12.01 -2.39
N ILE A 22 8.45 10.77 -2.11
CA ILE A 22 7.65 9.58 -2.39
C ILE A 22 7.25 8.94 -1.05
N ILE A 23 5.98 8.55 -0.92
CA ILE A 23 5.50 7.74 0.20
C ILE A 23 5.15 6.36 -0.32
N PHE A 24 5.86 5.34 0.18
CA PHE A 24 5.65 3.94 -0.13
C PHE A 24 4.68 3.31 0.87
N LEU A 25 3.55 2.81 0.38
CA LEU A 25 2.42 2.34 1.17
C LEU A 25 2.30 0.81 1.08
N HIS A 26 2.60 0.13 2.17
CA HIS A 26 2.74 -1.33 2.20
C HIS A 26 1.41 -2.10 2.15
N SER A 27 1.47 -3.40 1.87
CA SER A 27 0.34 -4.33 1.90
C SER A 27 0.01 -4.79 3.33
N GLY A 28 -1.20 -5.31 3.52
CA GLY A 28 -1.76 -5.64 4.83
C GLY A 28 -1.07 -6.76 5.63
N PHE A 29 -0.25 -7.61 5.00
CA PHE A 29 0.57 -8.61 5.69
C PHE A 29 2.05 -8.24 5.76
N SER A 30 2.37 -6.97 5.44
CA SER A 30 3.73 -6.46 5.38
C SER A 30 3.89 -5.21 6.26
N ARG A 31 5.01 -4.55 6.16
CA ARG A 31 5.31 -3.27 6.78
C ARG A 31 6.24 -2.46 5.89
N GLY A 32 6.31 -1.17 6.08
CA GLY A 32 7.07 -0.17 5.36
C GLY A 32 8.14 -0.68 4.39
N ILE A 33 9.39 -0.58 4.79
CA ILE A 33 10.53 -0.94 3.94
C ILE A 33 10.57 -2.42 3.49
N LEU A 34 9.98 -3.33 4.27
CA LEU A 34 9.97 -4.76 3.91
C LEU A 34 9.17 -5.02 2.63
N ALA A 35 8.10 -4.26 2.41
CA ALA A 35 7.27 -4.39 1.22
C ALA A 35 7.97 -3.88 -0.05
N PHE A 36 8.96 -2.97 0.11
CA PHE A 36 9.59 -2.26 -0.99
C PHE A 36 11.12 -2.39 -1.01
N SER A 37 11.67 -3.46 -0.44
CA SER A 37 13.12 -3.67 -0.35
C SER A 37 13.84 -3.65 -1.70
N SER A 38 13.16 -4.08 -2.78
CA SER A 38 13.71 -4.07 -4.14
C SER A 38 13.65 -2.70 -4.83
N GLN A 39 12.91 -1.74 -4.27
CA GLN A 39 12.75 -0.38 -4.81
C GLN A 39 13.75 0.61 -4.21
N MET A 40 14.22 0.34 -2.99
CA MET A 40 14.98 1.28 -2.17
C MET A 40 16.18 1.88 -2.89
N LEU A 41 17.04 1.04 -3.46
CA LEU A 41 18.33 1.48 -4.04
C LEU A 41 18.14 2.38 -5.27
N ASP A 42 17.12 2.10 -6.07
CA ASP A 42 16.88 2.85 -7.30
C ASP A 42 16.20 4.19 -7.02
N PHE A 43 15.19 4.19 -6.17
CA PHE A 43 14.39 5.38 -5.90
C PHE A 43 15.10 6.40 -5.02
N GLN A 44 15.87 5.98 -4.00
CA GLN A 44 16.59 6.90 -3.11
C GLN A 44 17.66 7.76 -3.81
N ARG A 45 18.04 7.41 -5.04
CA ARG A 45 19.02 8.19 -5.82
C ARG A 45 18.46 9.52 -6.31
N LYS A 46 17.14 9.61 -6.50
CA LYS A 46 16.46 10.78 -7.06
C LYS A 46 15.36 11.36 -6.16
N TYR A 47 14.85 10.56 -5.23
CA TYR A 47 13.67 10.85 -4.44
C TYR A 47 13.92 10.76 -2.94
N ASN A 48 13.18 11.57 -2.19
CA ASN A 48 13.11 11.46 -0.74
C ASN A 48 12.03 10.45 -0.36
N CYS A 49 12.44 9.21 -0.09
CA CYS A 49 11.56 8.06 0.08
C CYS A 49 11.16 7.88 1.54
N TYR A 50 9.86 7.81 1.81
CA TYR A 50 9.28 7.55 3.12
C TYR A 50 8.57 6.20 3.12
N PHE A 51 8.81 5.39 4.15
CA PHE A 51 8.26 4.05 4.32
C PHE A 51 7.56 3.94 5.68
N PRO A 52 6.33 4.47 5.83
CA PRO A 52 5.59 4.33 7.07
C PRO A 52 5.10 2.90 7.29
N ASP A 53 5.04 2.48 8.55
CA ASP A 53 4.26 1.34 8.98
C ASP A 53 2.85 1.84 9.34
N PHE A 54 1.80 1.29 8.73
CA PHE A 54 0.43 1.73 8.99
C PHE A 54 -0.01 1.48 10.43
N ARG A 55 -1.05 2.18 10.88
CA ARG A 55 -1.77 1.89 12.11
C ARG A 55 -2.09 0.41 12.20
N GLY A 56 -1.85 -0.22 13.35
CA GLY A 56 -2.03 -1.65 13.56
C GLY A 56 -1.02 -2.56 12.86
N HIS A 57 -0.01 -2.00 12.19
CA HIS A 57 1.02 -2.78 11.48
C HIS A 57 2.43 -2.44 11.94
N GLY A 58 3.32 -3.42 11.76
CA GLY A 58 4.75 -3.25 11.95
C GLY A 58 5.11 -2.73 13.34
N ARG A 59 5.78 -1.60 13.36
CA ARG A 59 6.32 -0.93 14.56
C ARG A 59 5.48 0.26 15.02
N THR A 60 4.43 0.64 14.27
CA THR A 60 3.51 1.70 14.68
C THR A 60 2.68 1.26 15.87
N LYS A 61 2.71 2.05 16.94
CA LYS A 61 1.99 1.82 18.19
C LYS A 61 0.73 2.66 18.22
N SER A 62 -0.40 2.05 18.53
CA SER A 62 -1.68 2.74 18.69
C SER A 62 -2.50 2.15 19.82
N ASP A 63 -3.39 2.94 20.41
CA ASP A 63 -4.24 2.52 21.51
C ASP A 63 -5.29 1.48 21.12
N SER A 64 -5.46 1.22 19.82
CA SER A 64 -6.47 0.31 19.29
C SER A 64 -5.97 -0.42 18.05
N LEU A 65 -6.35 -1.69 17.93
CA LEU A 65 -6.18 -2.49 16.71
C LEU A 65 -7.29 -2.25 15.68
N LYS A 66 -8.24 -1.36 15.95
CA LYS A 66 -9.27 -0.99 14.97
C LYS A 66 -8.72 0.00 13.97
N TRP A 67 -8.87 -0.29 12.70
CA TRP A 67 -8.44 0.54 11.59
C TRP A 67 -9.21 0.16 10.31
N SER A 68 -9.06 0.96 9.27
CA SER A 68 -9.60 0.67 7.94
C SER A 68 -8.71 1.30 6.86
N THR A 69 -8.81 0.78 5.64
CA THR A 69 -8.07 1.34 4.49
C THR A 69 -8.33 2.85 4.30
N PRO A 70 -9.57 3.39 4.39
CA PRO A 70 -9.80 4.84 4.37
C PRO A 70 -9.13 5.58 5.53
N GLN A 71 -9.14 5.02 6.75
CA GLN A 71 -8.47 5.64 7.90
C GLN A 71 -6.96 5.71 7.70
N HIS A 72 -6.34 4.70 7.09
CA HIS A 72 -4.92 4.77 6.73
C HIS A 72 -4.63 5.94 5.78
N ALA A 73 -5.53 6.26 4.84
CA ALA A 73 -5.35 7.43 3.98
C ALA A 73 -5.32 8.73 4.80
N ASP A 74 -6.22 8.89 5.76
CA ASP A 74 -6.21 10.05 6.68
C ASP A 74 -4.95 10.11 7.56
N ASP A 75 -4.42 8.95 7.97
CA ASP A 75 -3.18 8.87 8.75
C ASP A 75 -1.96 9.26 7.88
N ILE A 76 -1.94 8.89 6.59
CA ILE A 76 -0.87 9.31 5.66
C ILE A 76 -0.91 10.81 5.39
N ILE A 77 -2.08 11.40 5.20
CA ILE A 77 -2.19 12.87 5.09
C ILE A 77 -1.70 13.55 6.35
N SER A 78 -2.05 13.02 7.52
CA SER A 78 -1.56 13.52 8.81
C SER A 78 -0.04 13.42 8.96
N LEU A 79 0.58 12.32 8.50
CA LEU A 79 2.03 12.16 8.40
C LEU A 79 2.65 13.26 7.51
N MET A 80 2.07 13.50 6.34
CA MET A 80 2.54 14.54 5.42
C MET A 80 2.48 15.93 6.07
N ASP A 81 1.41 16.23 6.82
CA ASP A 81 1.26 17.51 7.52
C ASP A 81 2.35 17.73 8.57
N HIS A 82 2.61 16.71 9.41
CA HIS A 82 3.65 16.78 10.44
C HIS A 82 5.07 16.89 9.84
N LEU A 83 5.30 16.27 8.70
CA LEU A 83 6.58 16.34 7.98
C LEU A 83 6.69 17.59 7.08
N GLN A 84 5.66 18.43 7.05
CA GLN A 84 5.58 19.61 6.18
C GLN A 84 5.75 19.28 4.69
N ILE A 85 5.20 18.13 4.27
CA ILE A 85 5.19 17.67 2.89
C ILE A 85 3.87 18.15 2.25
N PRO A 86 3.88 19.21 1.42
CA PRO A 86 2.65 19.74 0.85
C PRO A 86 2.02 18.80 -0.17
N LYS A 87 2.85 18.11 -0.96
CA LYS A 87 2.45 17.12 -1.96
C LYS A 87 3.48 16.00 -2.05
N ALA A 88 3.05 14.79 -2.37
CA ALA A 88 3.94 13.64 -2.56
C ALA A 88 3.49 12.76 -3.73
N HIS A 89 4.43 12.01 -4.30
CA HIS A 89 4.13 10.83 -5.10
C HIS A 89 3.73 9.69 -4.15
N LEU A 90 2.64 8.98 -4.45
CA LEU A 90 2.21 7.84 -3.67
C LEU A 90 2.41 6.55 -4.47
N ILE A 91 3.14 5.59 -3.89
CA ILE A 91 3.34 4.26 -4.47
C ILE A 91 2.81 3.24 -3.48
N GLY A 92 1.68 2.59 -3.81
CA GLY A 92 1.02 1.65 -2.93
C GLY A 92 0.96 0.24 -3.50
N TYR A 93 1.13 -0.77 -2.63
CA TYR A 93 1.00 -2.18 -2.99
C TYR A 93 -0.13 -2.85 -2.22
N GLY A 94 -1.01 -3.56 -2.92
CA GLY A 94 -2.16 -4.25 -2.34
C GLY A 94 -3.04 -3.27 -1.54
N MET A 95 -3.20 -3.49 -0.21
CA MET A 95 -3.91 -2.57 0.67
C MET A 95 -3.38 -1.13 0.54
N GLY A 96 -2.05 -0.94 0.44
CA GLY A 96 -1.43 0.37 0.24
C GLY A 96 -1.84 1.03 -1.07
N GLY A 97 -2.12 0.27 -2.13
CA GLY A 97 -2.71 0.78 -3.36
C GLY A 97 -4.11 1.37 -3.12
N GLY A 98 -4.94 0.68 -2.32
CA GLY A 98 -6.23 1.20 -1.88
C GLY A 98 -6.10 2.48 -1.04
N VAL A 99 -5.13 2.54 -0.13
CA VAL A 99 -4.81 3.75 0.65
C VAL A 99 -4.45 4.92 -0.27
N ALA A 100 -3.57 4.69 -1.26
CA ALA A 100 -3.18 5.72 -2.23
C ALA A 100 -4.38 6.25 -3.03
N LEU A 101 -5.29 5.36 -3.46
CA LEU A 101 -6.53 5.73 -4.15
C LEU A 101 -7.43 6.60 -3.27
N TYR A 102 -7.64 6.25 -1.99
CA TYR A 102 -8.41 7.09 -1.07
C TYR A 102 -7.74 8.45 -0.81
N CYS A 103 -6.41 8.51 -0.72
CA CYS A 103 -5.70 9.80 -0.64
C CYS A 103 -6.02 10.67 -1.87
N ALA A 104 -5.95 10.10 -3.07
CA ALA A 104 -6.19 10.84 -4.31
C ALA A 104 -7.65 11.29 -4.47
N VAL A 105 -8.62 10.51 -3.97
CA VAL A 105 -10.04 10.89 -3.95
C VAL A 105 -10.33 11.99 -2.91
N ASN A 106 -9.85 11.79 -1.68
CA ASN A 106 -10.22 12.66 -0.56
C ASN A 106 -9.38 13.95 -0.49
N GLN A 107 -8.13 13.91 -0.98
CA GLN A 107 -7.16 15.01 -0.90
C GLN A 107 -6.36 15.14 -2.21
N PRO A 108 -7.02 15.36 -3.37
CA PRO A 108 -6.37 15.35 -4.68
C PRO A 108 -5.24 16.38 -4.79
N GLN A 109 -5.34 17.51 -4.08
CA GLN A 109 -4.31 18.54 -4.04
C GLN A 109 -3.02 18.12 -3.32
N ARG A 110 -3.02 16.99 -2.60
CA ARG A 110 -1.87 16.47 -1.84
C ARG A 110 -1.08 15.41 -2.64
N VAL A 111 -1.60 14.94 -3.77
CA VAL A 111 -1.02 13.85 -4.55
C VAL A 111 -0.42 14.40 -5.84
N LEU A 112 0.89 14.19 -6.04
CA LEU A 112 1.60 14.52 -7.30
C LEU A 112 1.28 13.48 -8.37
N THR A 113 1.56 12.21 -8.06
CA THR A 113 1.21 11.05 -8.88
C THR A 113 0.78 9.89 -7.99
N LEU A 114 0.02 8.97 -8.55
CA LEU A 114 -0.39 7.74 -7.89
C LEU A 114 0.11 6.54 -8.67
N THR A 115 0.78 5.60 -7.99
CA THR A 115 1.07 4.25 -8.51
C THR A 115 0.42 3.21 -7.61
N SER A 116 -0.43 2.36 -8.18
CA SER A 116 -1.09 1.26 -7.48
C SER A 116 -0.59 -0.07 -8.03
N ILE A 117 0.05 -0.88 -7.19
CA ILE A 117 0.59 -2.20 -7.54
C ILE A 117 -0.34 -3.26 -6.96
N GLY A 118 -0.87 -4.15 -7.80
CA GLY A 118 -1.74 -5.26 -7.38
C GLY A 118 -3.04 -4.82 -6.72
N GLN A 119 -3.59 -3.64 -7.09
CA GLN A 119 -4.86 -3.15 -6.56
C GLN A 119 -5.56 -2.26 -7.58
N SER A 120 -6.80 -2.60 -7.91
CA SER A 120 -7.63 -1.88 -8.89
C SER A 120 -8.60 -0.85 -8.27
N GLY A 121 -8.76 -0.85 -6.95
CA GLY A 121 -9.75 -0.02 -6.24
C GLY A 121 -11.07 -0.74 -5.93
N PHE A 122 -11.13 -2.04 -6.22
CA PHE A 122 -12.26 -2.91 -5.86
C PHE A 122 -11.84 -3.99 -4.88
N VAL A 123 -12.83 -4.46 -4.12
CA VAL A 123 -12.64 -5.59 -3.20
C VAL A 123 -12.42 -6.87 -4.01
N ALA A 124 -11.30 -7.53 -3.74
CA ALA A 124 -11.05 -8.90 -4.16
C ALA A 124 -10.79 -9.73 -2.90
N SER A 125 -11.84 -10.32 -2.35
CA SER A 125 -11.78 -11.01 -1.04
C SER A 125 -11.58 -12.53 -1.15
N MET A 126 -11.30 -13.05 -2.33
CA MET A 126 -11.01 -14.47 -2.55
C MET A 126 -9.89 -14.96 -1.64
N GLY A 127 -10.07 -16.14 -1.06
CA GLY A 127 -9.07 -16.77 -0.20
C GLY A 127 -8.85 -16.09 1.15
N SER A 128 -9.63 -15.05 1.49
CA SER A 128 -9.47 -14.36 2.76
C SER A 128 -9.74 -15.26 3.98
N GLU A 129 -10.58 -16.27 3.84
CA GLU A 129 -10.89 -17.27 4.86
C GLU A 129 -9.68 -18.11 5.28
N GLU A 130 -8.70 -18.28 4.37
CA GLU A 130 -7.46 -19.03 4.63
C GLU A 130 -6.49 -18.29 5.55
N PHE A 131 -6.79 -17.03 5.86
CA PHE A 131 -6.02 -16.20 6.79
C PHE A 131 -6.73 -15.97 8.13
N GLU A 132 -7.93 -16.53 8.33
CA GLU A 132 -8.58 -16.53 9.64
C GLU A 132 -7.71 -17.26 10.68
N PRO A 133 -7.54 -16.74 11.91
CA PRO A 133 -6.69 -17.37 12.92
C PRO A 133 -7.02 -18.83 13.16
N GLU A 134 -8.31 -19.17 13.19
CA GLU A 134 -8.82 -20.53 13.42
C GLU A 134 -8.47 -21.47 12.26
N TRP A 135 -8.53 -20.96 11.02
CA TRP A 135 -8.12 -21.72 9.83
C TRP A 135 -6.61 -21.97 9.84
N LEU A 136 -5.81 -20.95 10.12
CA LEU A 136 -4.35 -21.06 10.19
C LEU A 136 -3.89 -22.06 11.24
N ILE A 137 -4.48 -22.03 12.44
CA ILE A 137 -4.17 -22.97 13.53
C ILE A 137 -4.55 -24.40 13.12
N ARG A 138 -5.77 -24.60 12.64
CA ARG A 138 -6.27 -25.92 12.22
C ARG A 138 -5.43 -26.52 11.08
N ASN A 139 -4.95 -25.69 10.15
CA ASN A 139 -4.14 -26.11 9.01
C ASN A 139 -2.62 -26.03 9.26
N LYS A 140 -2.21 -25.86 10.54
CA LYS A 140 -0.81 -25.88 10.99
C LYS A 140 0.11 -24.94 10.21
N LYS A 141 -0.37 -23.71 9.92
CA LYS A 141 0.41 -22.67 9.22
C LYS A 141 1.36 -21.94 10.18
N GLU A 142 2.18 -22.67 10.91
CA GLU A 142 3.01 -22.17 12.02
C GLU A 142 3.99 -21.10 11.58
N ASP A 143 4.66 -21.27 10.43
CA ASP A 143 5.62 -20.28 9.92
C ASP A 143 4.93 -18.94 9.57
N PHE A 144 3.71 -18.99 9.00
CA PHE A 144 2.96 -17.78 8.72
C PHE A 144 2.52 -17.09 10.01
N ILE A 145 1.98 -17.84 10.97
CA ILE A 145 1.59 -17.32 12.29
C ILE A 145 2.78 -16.66 12.97
N LYS A 146 3.92 -17.35 13.06
CA LYS A 146 5.15 -16.82 13.64
C LYS A 146 5.60 -15.53 12.93
N SER A 147 5.57 -15.54 11.60
CA SER A 147 5.91 -14.36 10.80
C SER A 147 5.01 -13.15 11.11
N MET A 148 3.69 -13.37 11.31
CA MET A 148 2.76 -12.29 11.68
C MET A 148 2.99 -11.80 13.10
N GLN A 149 3.21 -12.72 14.04
CA GLN A 149 3.54 -12.38 15.43
C GLN A 149 4.79 -11.51 15.54
N GLU A 150 5.88 -11.90 14.87
CA GLU A 150 7.15 -11.19 14.92
C GLU A 150 7.11 -9.85 14.17
N ARG A 151 6.51 -9.84 12.97
CA ARG A 151 6.48 -8.67 12.09
C ARG A 151 5.70 -7.50 12.65
N HIS A 152 4.61 -7.79 13.36
CA HIS A 152 3.67 -6.80 13.86
C HIS A 152 3.61 -6.73 15.39
N LEU A 153 4.64 -7.23 16.08
CA LEU A 153 4.67 -7.36 17.54
C LEU A 153 4.38 -6.04 18.26
N ASP A 154 5.01 -4.95 17.83
CA ASP A 154 4.82 -3.63 18.46
C ASP A 154 3.40 -3.10 18.27
N ALA A 155 2.78 -3.43 17.13
CA ALA A 155 1.43 -2.99 16.81
C ALA A 155 0.35 -3.77 17.57
N HIS A 156 0.46 -5.11 17.61
CA HIS A 156 -0.59 -5.96 18.20
C HIS A 156 -0.31 -6.40 19.64
N GLN A 157 0.90 -6.18 20.15
CA GLN A 157 1.28 -6.46 21.56
C GLN A 157 0.87 -7.86 22.05
N GLY A 158 1.02 -8.87 21.19
CA GLY A 158 0.60 -10.27 21.47
C GLY A 158 -0.79 -10.66 20.93
N ASN A 159 -1.64 -9.71 20.57
CA ASN A 159 -3.01 -9.98 20.07
C ASN A 159 -3.03 -10.23 18.55
N TRP A 160 -2.17 -11.12 18.05
CA TRP A 160 -2.03 -11.39 16.62
C TRP A 160 -3.33 -11.92 15.97
N GLN A 161 -4.18 -12.64 16.71
CA GLN A 161 -5.47 -13.10 16.18
C GLN A 161 -6.41 -11.92 15.89
N GLU A 162 -6.47 -10.93 16.79
CA GLU A 162 -7.29 -9.74 16.59
C GLU A 162 -6.75 -8.90 15.42
N PHE A 163 -5.42 -8.79 15.31
CA PHE A 163 -4.79 -8.17 14.13
C PHE A 163 -5.25 -8.84 12.83
N LEU A 164 -5.21 -10.18 12.75
CA LEU A 164 -5.64 -10.89 11.55
C LEU A 164 -7.13 -10.74 11.28
N ARG A 165 -7.99 -10.82 12.30
CA ARG A 165 -9.45 -10.58 12.13
C ARG A 165 -9.73 -9.18 11.61
N GLN A 166 -9.07 -8.16 12.15
CA GLN A 166 -9.19 -6.79 11.67
C GLN A 166 -8.70 -6.66 10.23
N LYS A 167 -7.58 -7.31 9.87
CA LYS A 167 -7.05 -7.33 8.50
C LYS A 167 -8.02 -7.97 7.51
N ILE A 168 -8.62 -9.10 7.88
CA ILE A 168 -9.58 -9.81 7.02
C ILE A 168 -10.87 -9.01 6.87
N MET A 169 -11.35 -8.41 7.94
CA MET A 169 -12.52 -7.54 7.90
C MET A 169 -12.31 -6.37 6.94
N ASP A 170 -11.16 -5.69 7.03
CA ASP A 170 -10.80 -4.61 6.11
C ASP A 170 -10.70 -5.11 4.67
N TRP A 171 -10.01 -6.23 4.43
CA TRP A 171 -9.84 -6.82 3.11
C TRP A 171 -11.18 -7.17 2.44
N ARG A 172 -12.17 -7.66 3.20
CA ARG A 172 -13.52 -7.96 2.71
C ARG A 172 -14.36 -6.71 2.46
N THR A 173 -13.94 -5.57 2.97
CA THR A 173 -14.71 -4.32 2.93
C THR A 173 -14.11 -3.32 1.96
N TYR A 174 -12.78 -3.21 1.89
CA TYR A 174 -12.05 -2.15 1.19
C TYR A 174 -10.93 -2.68 0.28
N PRO A 175 -10.54 -1.89 -0.76
CA PRO A 175 -11.18 -0.65 -1.19
C PRO A 175 -12.49 -0.92 -1.93
N ARG A 176 -13.38 0.08 -1.92
CA ARG A 176 -14.65 0.03 -2.66
C ARG A 176 -14.98 1.43 -3.18
N LEU A 177 -14.30 1.80 -4.28
CA LEU A 177 -14.51 3.10 -4.89
C LEU A 177 -15.69 3.05 -5.88
N THR A 178 -16.46 4.14 -5.91
CA THR A 178 -17.52 4.34 -6.94
C THR A 178 -16.91 4.85 -8.24
N ASN A 179 -17.66 4.77 -9.33
CA ASN A 179 -17.26 5.32 -10.63
C ASN A 179 -17.02 6.84 -10.53
N GLU A 180 -17.80 7.57 -9.74
CA GLU A 180 -17.66 9.00 -9.52
C GLU A 180 -16.36 9.32 -8.78
N GLN A 181 -15.99 8.50 -7.80
CA GLN A 181 -14.73 8.63 -7.10
C GLN A 181 -13.53 8.38 -8.03
N PHE A 182 -13.58 7.37 -8.90
CA PHE A 182 -12.54 7.18 -9.92
C PHE A 182 -12.43 8.38 -10.86
N LYS A 183 -13.54 8.92 -11.35
CA LYS A 183 -13.56 10.10 -12.22
C LYS A 183 -13.02 11.36 -11.53
N SER A 184 -13.08 11.43 -10.20
CA SER A 184 -12.58 12.58 -9.43
C SER A 184 -11.06 12.57 -9.23
N ILE A 185 -10.38 11.45 -9.51
CA ILE A 185 -8.91 11.36 -9.41
C ILE A 185 -8.30 12.19 -10.54
N SER A 186 -7.63 13.28 -10.18
CA SER A 186 -7.07 14.24 -11.13
C SER A 186 -5.56 14.10 -11.35
N CYS A 187 -4.85 13.45 -10.43
CA CYS A 187 -3.40 13.24 -10.58
C CYS A 187 -3.09 12.16 -11.63
N PRO A 188 -1.93 12.23 -12.30
CA PRO A 188 -1.46 11.13 -13.13
C PRO A 188 -1.43 9.82 -12.35
N THR A 189 -2.01 8.76 -12.91
CA THR A 189 -2.19 7.47 -12.22
C THR A 189 -1.67 6.31 -13.04
N LEU A 190 -0.86 5.45 -12.40
CA LEU A 190 -0.32 4.22 -12.97
C LEU A 190 -0.84 3.02 -12.16
N PHE A 191 -1.44 2.06 -12.83
CA PHE A 191 -1.70 0.74 -12.27
C PHE A 191 -0.68 -0.26 -12.77
N VAL A 192 -0.16 -1.10 -11.86
CA VAL A 192 0.78 -2.18 -12.19
C VAL A 192 0.24 -3.47 -11.60
N ALA A 193 0.10 -4.51 -12.40
CA ALA A 193 -0.27 -5.84 -11.91
C ALA A 193 0.54 -6.91 -12.62
N GLY A 194 0.68 -8.06 -12.01
CA GLY A 194 1.23 -9.24 -12.69
C GLY A 194 0.21 -9.86 -13.65
N GLU A 195 0.70 -10.57 -14.66
CA GLU A 195 -0.13 -11.29 -15.62
C GLU A 195 -1.08 -12.29 -14.93
N TYR A 196 -0.65 -12.87 -13.80
CA TYR A 196 -1.40 -13.85 -13.01
C TYR A 196 -1.93 -13.27 -11.69
N ASP A 197 -2.13 -11.95 -11.62
CA ASP A 197 -2.68 -11.31 -10.44
C ASP A 197 -4.21 -11.43 -10.38
N GLU A 198 -4.70 -12.38 -9.61
CA GLU A 198 -6.14 -12.61 -9.42
C GLU A 198 -6.84 -11.49 -8.63
N PHE A 199 -6.09 -10.65 -7.88
CA PHE A 199 -6.63 -9.55 -7.09
C PHE A 199 -6.75 -8.24 -7.87
N ALA A 200 -6.00 -8.10 -8.97
CA ALA A 200 -6.05 -6.95 -9.86
C ALA A 200 -5.97 -7.41 -11.33
N PRO A 201 -6.95 -8.16 -11.82
CA PRO A 201 -6.94 -8.69 -13.17
C PRO A 201 -6.97 -7.58 -14.22
N GLU A 202 -6.38 -7.83 -15.40
CA GLU A 202 -6.23 -6.83 -16.45
C GLU A 202 -7.56 -6.20 -16.88
N GLU A 203 -8.66 -6.96 -16.88
CA GLU A 203 -9.99 -6.43 -17.21
C GLU A 203 -10.42 -5.31 -16.25
N GLU A 204 -10.17 -5.50 -14.95
CA GLU A 204 -10.45 -4.46 -13.96
C GLU A 204 -9.53 -3.24 -14.14
N LEU A 205 -8.26 -3.44 -14.49
CA LEU A 205 -7.36 -2.33 -14.80
C LEU A 205 -7.82 -1.55 -16.03
N LYS A 206 -8.24 -2.21 -17.10
CA LYS A 206 -8.86 -1.60 -18.29
C LYS A 206 -10.08 -0.76 -17.90
N ARG A 207 -10.94 -1.32 -17.04
CA ARG A 207 -12.15 -0.64 -16.59
C ARG A 207 -11.82 0.63 -15.78
N VAL A 208 -10.94 0.55 -14.78
CA VAL A 208 -10.63 1.71 -13.94
C VAL A 208 -9.87 2.80 -14.70
N THR A 209 -8.96 2.43 -15.58
CA THR A 209 -8.25 3.41 -16.41
C THR A 209 -9.14 4.09 -17.44
N SER A 210 -10.25 3.47 -17.84
CA SER A 210 -11.26 4.15 -18.66
C SER A 210 -12.05 5.22 -17.90
N LEU A 211 -12.04 5.19 -16.56
CA LEU A 211 -12.75 6.14 -15.71
C LEU A 211 -11.85 7.31 -15.25
N ILE A 212 -10.55 7.08 -15.06
CA ILE A 212 -9.59 8.09 -14.58
C ILE A 212 -8.97 8.81 -15.78
N PRO A 213 -9.16 10.12 -15.94
CA PRO A 213 -8.77 10.84 -17.17
C PRO A 213 -7.30 10.76 -17.56
N ASN A 214 -6.40 10.75 -16.56
CA ASN A 214 -4.95 10.72 -16.77
C ASN A 214 -4.34 9.46 -16.15
N SER A 215 -4.73 8.31 -16.69
CA SER A 215 -4.28 7.03 -16.15
C SER A 215 -3.83 6.06 -17.24
N ARG A 216 -2.97 5.13 -16.85
CA ARG A 216 -2.56 3.98 -17.64
C ARG A 216 -2.34 2.77 -16.75
N TYR A 217 -2.28 1.60 -17.34
CA TYR A 217 -1.89 0.38 -16.64
C TYR A 217 -0.76 -0.34 -17.39
N VAL A 218 -0.04 -1.18 -16.65
CA VAL A 218 1.00 -2.08 -17.15
C VAL A 218 0.80 -3.44 -16.53
N VAL A 219 0.77 -4.47 -17.38
CA VAL A 219 0.79 -5.88 -16.96
C VAL A 219 2.23 -6.37 -17.03
N VAL A 220 2.72 -6.92 -15.93
CA VAL A 220 4.08 -7.48 -15.83
C VAL A 220 4.06 -8.94 -16.28
N PRO A 221 4.71 -9.29 -17.39
CA PRO A 221 4.69 -10.66 -17.91
C PRO A 221 5.22 -11.66 -16.89
N GLY A 222 4.52 -12.79 -16.71
CA GLY A 222 4.87 -13.85 -15.76
C GLY A 222 4.74 -13.44 -14.29
N GLY A 223 4.32 -12.21 -13.99
CA GLY A 223 4.20 -11.72 -12.63
C GLY A 223 2.95 -12.23 -11.91
N SER A 224 3.04 -12.38 -10.59
CA SER A 224 1.90 -12.63 -9.70
C SER A 224 1.39 -11.34 -9.05
N HIS A 225 0.69 -11.47 -7.91
CA HIS A 225 0.26 -10.32 -7.10
C HIS A 225 1.41 -9.42 -6.59
N ARG A 226 2.65 -9.87 -6.67
CA ARG A 226 3.84 -9.19 -6.10
C ARG A 226 4.92 -8.89 -7.13
N PRO A 227 4.60 -8.33 -8.31
CA PRO A 227 5.54 -8.24 -9.44
C PRO A 227 6.79 -7.38 -9.13
N HIS A 228 6.71 -6.50 -8.13
CA HIS A 228 7.79 -5.60 -7.68
C HIS A 228 8.77 -6.24 -6.69
N MET A 229 8.50 -7.46 -6.21
CA MET A 229 9.34 -8.13 -5.22
C MET A 229 10.49 -8.93 -5.85
N SER A 230 11.55 -9.16 -5.08
CA SER A 230 12.82 -9.74 -5.54
C SER A 230 12.74 -11.10 -6.22
N ARG A 231 11.69 -11.86 -5.98
CA ARG A 231 11.48 -13.19 -6.59
C ARG A 231 10.71 -13.14 -7.91
N GLU A 232 10.33 -11.94 -8.36
CA GLU A 232 9.58 -11.75 -9.61
C GLU A 232 10.34 -10.81 -10.56
N ASN A 233 9.77 -9.67 -10.95
CA ASN A 233 10.39 -8.78 -11.94
C ASN A 233 10.55 -7.32 -11.41
N PRO A 234 11.30 -7.11 -10.31
CA PRO A 234 11.43 -5.78 -9.71
C PRO A 234 12.10 -4.76 -10.63
N VAL A 235 13.04 -5.17 -11.48
CA VAL A 235 13.73 -4.25 -12.40
C VAL A 235 12.73 -3.65 -13.39
N PHE A 236 11.93 -4.47 -14.05
CA PHE A 236 10.90 -3.98 -14.97
C PHE A 236 9.90 -3.04 -14.28
N VAL A 237 9.47 -3.38 -13.06
CA VAL A 237 8.54 -2.55 -12.29
C VAL A 237 9.19 -1.23 -11.87
N ASN A 238 10.45 -1.25 -11.41
CA ASN A 238 11.19 -0.04 -11.04
C ASN A 238 11.34 0.92 -12.24
N ASP A 239 11.80 0.40 -13.38
CA ASP A 239 11.97 1.20 -14.60
C ASP A 239 10.64 1.79 -15.07
N THR A 240 9.57 1.00 -15.04
CA THR A 240 8.22 1.45 -15.39
C THR A 240 7.75 2.61 -14.51
N ILE A 241 7.92 2.49 -13.19
CA ILE A 241 7.50 3.52 -12.24
C ILE A 241 8.40 4.75 -12.36
N LEU A 242 9.73 4.61 -12.44
CA LEU A 242 10.65 5.73 -12.58
C LEU A 242 10.38 6.52 -13.86
N GLN A 243 10.16 5.87 -14.99
CA GLN A 243 9.75 6.53 -16.24
C GLN A 243 8.41 7.27 -16.09
N PHE A 244 7.46 6.68 -15.38
CA PHE A 244 6.18 7.34 -15.10
C PHE A 244 6.36 8.60 -14.25
N LEU A 245 7.19 8.55 -13.23
CA LEU A 245 7.51 9.69 -12.38
C LEU A 245 8.23 10.79 -13.18
N ASP A 246 9.25 10.44 -13.96
CA ASP A 246 10.06 11.39 -14.74
C ASP A 246 9.20 12.18 -15.76
N ILE A 247 8.15 11.60 -16.33
CA ILE A 247 7.23 12.27 -17.28
C ILE A 247 6.25 13.20 -16.56
N ASN A 248 5.94 12.95 -15.27
CA ASN A 248 4.91 13.65 -14.53
C ASN A 248 5.45 14.47 -13.34
N SER A 249 6.76 14.76 -13.32
CA SER A 249 7.44 15.55 -12.27
C SER A 249 7.50 17.02 -12.62
#